data_b3b2596d6ada697c019a837eca93b8fa
#
_entry.id   b3b2596d6ada697c019a837eca93b8fa
#
_cell.length_a   1.000
_cell.length_b   1.000
_cell.length_c   1.000
_cell.angle_alpha   90.00
_cell.angle_beta   90.00
_cell.angle_gamma   90.00
#
_symmetry.space_group_name_H-M   'P 1'
#
loop_
_entity.id
_entity.type
_entity.pdbx_description
1 polymer ?
#
loop_
_entity_poly.entity_id
_entity_poly.type
_entity_poly.pdbx_seq_one_letter_code
_entity_poly.pdbx_strand_id
1 'polypeptide(L)'
;TYDIQSQTILTADHILGPYTKVREGLRPLGMNGGDFDLVVAPDGKAYYYFERVHSETICADLTEDYTDVTGYYTTHFPRVHPPYVREATAHFYRKGKHYLLTSGTTGYLPNPSEIAVADTWHGPYTVLGNPHVDDKSQTSFHSQISSVFKVEGKKDLYIACADRWLPNNMDKEYSIYREMFECIYGDEKKEFDFSRMGEEVVQNTSIANYVWLPLKFREDGMVLIEWRDSWSLDEFE
;
A
#
# COMPACT_ATOMS: atom_id res chain seq x y z
N THR A 1 -7.13 5.12 -18.46
CA THR A 1 -5.88 5.89 -18.65
C THR A 1 -5.44 6.46 -17.33
N TYR A 2 -4.16 6.60 -17.09
CA TYR A 2 -3.59 7.21 -15.87
C TYR A 2 -4.01 8.68 -15.66
N ASP A 3 -4.56 9.31 -16.67
CA ASP A 3 -4.99 10.72 -16.64
C ASP A 3 -6.31 10.94 -15.88
N ILE A 4 -7.17 9.91 -15.80
CA ILE A 4 -8.45 9.97 -15.09
C ILE A 4 -8.59 8.68 -14.28
N GLN A 5 -8.06 8.68 -13.07
CA GLN A 5 -8.22 7.56 -12.14
C GLN A 5 -9.59 7.66 -11.48
N SER A 6 -10.56 6.97 -12.07
CA SER A 6 -11.91 6.83 -11.56
C SER A 6 -12.20 5.38 -11.19
N GLN A 7 -13.14 5.18 -10.29
CA GLN A 7 -13.50 3.90 -9.73
C GLN A 7 -14.70 3.30 -10.47
N THR A 8 -14.72 1.98 -10.59
CA THR A 8 -15.91 1.21 -10.98
C THR A 8 -16.32 0.34 -9.80
N ILE A 9 -17.59 0.42 -9.41
CA ILE A 9 -18.13 -0.36 -8.30
C ILE A 9 -18.92 -1.53 -8.85
N LEU A 10 -18.57 -2.70 -8.36
CA LEU A 10 -19.21 -3.96 -8.69
C LEU A 10 -19.72 -4.61 -7.40
N THR A 11 -20.91 -5.20 -7.43
CA THR A 11 -21.50 -5.95 -6.32
C THR A 11 -21.78 -7.38 -6.72
N ALA A 12 -21.70 -8.30 -5.75
CA ALA A 12 -22.06 -9.70 -5.91
C ALA A 12 -22.47 -10.29 -4.56
N ASP A 13 -23.35 -11.29 -4.56
CA ASP A 13 -23.72 -12.03 -3.35
C ASP A 13 -22.65 -13.06 -2.93
N HIS A 14 -21.73 -13.38 -3.84
CA HIS A 14 -20.64 -14.32 -3.60
C HIS A 14 -19.33 -13.78 -4.17
N ILE A 15 -18.20 -14.02 -3.48
CA ILE A 15 -16.88 -13.51 -3.87
C ILE A 15 -16.43 -13.94 -5.29
N LEU A 16 -16.91 -15.06 -5.77
CA LEU A 16 -16.65 -15.53 -7.15
C LEU A 16 -17.66 -14.98 -8.17
N GLY A 17 -18.57 -14.09 -7.76
CA GLY A 17 -19.59 -13.50 -8.61
C GLY A 17 -20.83 -14.40 -8.81
N PRO A 18 -21.65 -14.11 -9.82
CA PRO A 18 -21.43 -13.09 -10.85
C PRO A 18 -21.50 -11.66 -10.29
N TYR A 19 -20.67 -10.78 -10.83
CA TYR A 19 -20.62 -9.38 -10.42
C TYR A 19 -21.53 -8.52 -11.30
N THR A 20 -22.27 -7.62 -10.65
CA THR A 20 -23.08 -6.59 -11.31
C THR A 20 -22.41 -5.22 -11.14
N LYS A 21 -22.20 -4.51 -12.24
CA LYS A 21 -21.70 -3.15 -12.21
C LYS A 21 -22.81 -2.21 -11.75
N VAL A 22 -22.60 -1.52 -10.61
CA VAL A 22 -23.57 -0.59 -10.03
C VAL A 22 -23.18 0.87 -10.26
N ARG A 23 -21.88 1.17 -10.39
CA ARG A 23 -21.37 2.50 -10.74
C ARG A 23 -20.14 2.42 -11.64
N GLU A 24 -19.95 3.45 -12.44
CA GLU A 24 -18.78 3.65 -13.29
C GLU A 24 -18.37 5.12 -13.29
N GLY A 25 -17.08 5.38 -13.38
CA GLY A 25 -16.54 6.73 -13.43
C GLY A 25 -16.66 7.49 -12.11
N LEU A 26 -16.82 6.79 -10.97
CA LEU A 26 -16.85 7.42 -9.65
C LEU A 26 -15.49 8.06 -9.34
N ARG A 27 -15.54 9.33 -8.98
CA ARG A 27 -14.41 10.07 -8.41
C ARG A 27 -14.76 10.37 -6.95
N PRO A 28 -14.23 9.61 -5.99
CA PRO A 28 -14.57 9.79 -4.58
C PRO A 28 -14.24 11.21 -4.15
N LEU A 29 -15.20 11.91 -3.55
CA LEU A 29 -15.06 13.34 -3.16
C LEU A 29 -14.68 14.29 -4.31
N GLY A 30 -14.90 13.90 -5.56
CA GLY A 30 -14.43 14.63 -6.74
C GLY A 30 -12.94 14.48 -7.04
N MET A 31 -12.23 13.62 -6.32
CA MET A 31 -10.78 13.40 -6.45
C MET A 31 -10.47 12.26 -7.43
N ASN A 32 -9.27 12.27 -7.98
CA ASN A 32 -8.68 11.08 -8.62
C ASN A 32 -8.22 10.14 -7.51
N GLY A 33 -8.65 8.88 -7.55
CA GLY A 33 -8.26 7.85 -6.59
C GLY A 33 -7.29 6.87 -7.21
N GLY A 34 -6.10 6.74 -6.63
CA GLY A 34 -5.10 5.73 -6.96
C GLY A 34 -5.33 4.43 -6.20
N ASP A 35 -4.25 3.82 -5.72
CA ASP A 35 -4.28 2.60 -4.92
C ASP A 35 -5.11 2.76 -3.66
N PHE A 36 -5.76 1.68 -3.24
CA PHE A 36 -6.72 1.76 -2.14
C PHE A 36 -6.84 0.47 -1.32
N ASP A 37 -7.43 0.63 -0.15
CA ASP A 37 -7.92 -0.45 0.70
C ASP A 37 -9.36 -0.17 1.15
N LEU A 38 -10.16 -1.22 1.29
CA LEU A 38 -11.54 -1.18 1.76
C LEU A 38 -11.67 -2.00 3.03
N VAL A 39 -12.13 -1.37 4.09
CA VAL A 39 -12.22 -2.02 5.41
C VAL A 39 -13.61 -1.86 5.99
N VAL A 40 -14.18 -2.96 6.46
CA VAL A 40 -15.45 -2.95 7.19
C VAL A 40 -15.17 -3.14 8.68
N ALA A 41 -15.65 -2.21 9.49
CA ALA A 41 -15.59 -2.27 10.94
C ALA A 41 -16.61 -3.26 11.53
N PRO A 42 -16.42 -3.73 12.77
CA PRO A 42 -17.36 -4.65 13.42
C PRO A 42 -18.78 -4.11 13.57
N ASP A 43 -18.99 -2.80 13.55
CA ASP A 43 -20.30 -2.15 13.62
C ASP A 43 -20.98 -2.02 12.24
N GLY A 44 -20.35 -2.50 11.18
CA GLY A 44 -20.83 -2.46 9.80
C GLY A 44 -20.49 -1.18 9.05
N LYS A 45 -19.88 -0.19 9.69
CA LYS A 45 -19.34 0.97 8.96
C LYS A 45 -18.14 0.54 8.11
N ALA A 46 -18.00 1.16 6.95
CA ALA A 46 -16.88 0.87 6.08
C ALA A 46 -16.08 2.13 5.75
N TYR A 47 -14.79 1.91 5.58
CA TYR A 47 -13.79 2.94 5.36
C TYR A 47 -13.04 2.66 4.07
N TYR A 48 -12.81 3.73 3.31
CA TYR A 48 -12.10 3.72 2.05
C TYR A 48 -10.81 4.51 2.22
N TYR A 49 -9.67 3.81 2.29
CA TYR A 49 -8.34 4.42 2.28
C TYR A 49 -7.84 4.44 0.84
N PHE A 50 -7.56 5.60 0.30
CA PHE A 50 -7.05 5.70 -1.06
C PHE A 50 -6.01 6.80 -1.20
N GLU A 51 -5.12 6.61 -2.15
CA GLU A 51 -4.22 7.67 -2.59
C GLU A 51 -5.03 8.72 -3.36
N ARG A 52 -5.01 9.98 -2.92
CA ARG A 52 -5.32 11.10 -3.78
C ARG A 52 -4.09 11.32 -4.66
N VAL A 53 -4.20 10.94 -5.91
CA VAL A 53 -3.09 10.76 -6.84
C VAL A 53 -2.00 11.80 -6.70
N HIS A 54 -0.80 11.33 -6.39
CA HIS A 54 0.45 12.06 -6.22
C HIS A 54 0.42 13.20 -5.18
N SER A 55 -0.36 13.04 -4.10
CA SER A 55 -0.41 14.05 -3.03
C SER A 55 -0.48 13.51 -1.61
N GLU A 56 -1.49 12.72 -1.27
CA GLU A 56 -1.78 12.32 0.11
C GLU A 56 -2.68 11.08 0.18
N THR A 57 -2.78 10.45 1.34
CA THR A 57 -3.73 9.37 1.60
C THR A 57 -5.02 9.93 2.19
N ILE A 58 -6.15 9.54 1.67
CA ILE A 58 -7.49 9.88 2.15
C ILE A 58 -8.07 8.68 2.91
N CYS A 59 -8.71 8.92 4.05
CA CYS A 59 -9.63 8.00 4.69
C CYS A 59 -11.04 8.60 4.59
N ALA A 60 -11.95 7.95 3.88
CA ALA A 60 -13.33 8.39 3.71
C ALA A 60 -14.32 7.35 4.23
N ASP A 61 -15.44 7.80 4.82
CA ASP A 61 -16.54 6.92 5.18
C ASP A 61 -17.32 6.51 3.93
N LEU A 62 -17.61 5.22 3.79
CA LEU A 62 -18.52 4.71 2.76
C LEU A 62 -19.99 4.88 3.18
N THR A 63 -20.88 4.93 2.20
CA THR A 63 -22.32 4.82 2.39
C THR A 63 -22.70 3.44 2.94
N GLU A 64 -23.92 3.31 3.52
CA GLU A 64 -24.40 2.05 4.10
C GLU A 64 -24.42 0.88 3.09
N ASP A 65 -24.60 1.15 1.82
CA ASP A 65 -24.56 0.17 0.73
C ASP A 65 -23.17 -0.04 0.13
N TYR A 66 -22.15 0.64 0.66
CA TYR A 66 -20.75 0.59 0.24
C TYR A 66 -20.48 1.00 -1.22
N THR A 67 -21.43 1.69 -1.85
CA THR A 67 -21.31 2.03 -3.27
C THR A 67 -20.83 3.45 -3.55
N ASP A 68 -20.69 4.28 -2.51
CA ASP A 68 -20.18 5.66 -2.59
C ASP A 68 -19.54 6.09 -1.28
N VAL A 69 -19.00 7.31 -1.25
CA VAL A 69 -18.52 7.99 -0.04
C VAL A 69 -19.59 8.92 0.53
N THR A 70 -19.65 9.04 1.86
CA THR A 70 -20.64 9.91 2.55
C THR A 70 -20.31 11.40 2.42
N GLY A 71 -19.07 11.74 2.11
CA GLY A 71 -18.53 13.10 2.13
C GLY A 71 -17.70 13.42 3.37
N TYR A 72 -17.75 12.61 4.42
CA TYR A 72 -16.84 12.74 5.56
C TYR A 72 -15.51 12.05 5.27
N TYR A 73 -14.39 12.77 5.45
CA TYR A 73 -13.05 12.24 5.22
C TYR A 73 -11.98 12.97 6.03
N THR A 74 -10.83 12.35 6.13
CA THR A 74 -9.58 12.91 6.67
C THR A 74 -8.42 12.68 5.72
N THR A 75 -7.37 13.51 5.84
CA THR A 75 -6.17 13.45 5.02
C THR A 75 -4.95 13.08 5.84
N HIS A 76 -4.07 12.26 5.27
CA HIS A 76 -2.90 11.74 5.94
C HIS A 76 -1.68 11.78 5.01
N PHE A 77 -0.49 11.92 5.58
CA PHE A 77 0.80 11.81 4.88
C PHE A 77 0.93 12.70 3.65
N PRO A 78 0.61 14.02 3.72
CA PRO A 78 0.80 14.90 2.58
C PRO A 78 2.28 14.95 2.21
N ARG A 79 2.59 14.82 0.91
CA ARG A 79 3.92 14.87 0.34
C ARG A 79 3.92 15.74 -0.91
N VAL A 80 5.08 16.28 -1.26
CA VAL A 80 5.19 17.26 -2.36
C VAL A 80 5.03 16.60 -3.73
N HIS A 81 5.64 15.42 -3.93
CA HIS A 81 5.66 14.71 -5.22
C HIS A 81 6.17 13.26 -5.06
N PRO A 82 6.03 12.40 -6.07
CA PRO A 82 6.77 11.14 -6.15
C PRO A 82 8.29 11.36 -6.05
N PRO A 83 9.05 10.45 -5.42
CA PRO A 83 8.61 9.13 -4.95
C PRO A 83 8.07 9.13 -3.52
N TYR A 84 7.91 10.28 -2.88
CA TYR A 84 7.61 10.37 -1.45
C TYR A 84 6.13 10.21 -1.12
N VAL A 85 5.23 10.48 -2.07
CA VAL A 85 3.79 10.25 -1.91
C VAL A 85 3.53 8.78 -1.57
N ARG A 86 2.54 8.53 -0.71
CA ARG A 86 2.24 7.19 -0.20
C ARG A 86 1.07 6.56 -0.96
N GLU A 87 1.29 5.35 -1.48
CA GLU A 87 0.32 4.52 -2.19
C GLU A 87 0.29 3.09 -1.63
N ALA A 88 -0.41 2.17 -2.27
CA ALA A 88 -0.56 0.77 -1.88
C ALA A 88 -0.93 0.63 -0.40
N THR A 89 -1.93 1.38 0.04
CA THR A 89 -2.36 1.38 1.44
C THR A 89 -2.89 0.02 1.84
N ALA A 90 -2.38 -0.54 2.94
CA ALA A 90 -2.84 -1.77 3.57
C ALA A 90 -3.16 -1.49 5.03
N HIS A 91 -4.45 -1.51 5.37
CA HIS A 91 -4.94 -1.32 6.73
C HIS A 91 -5.02 -2.64 7.48
N PHE A 92 -4.67 -2.61 8.77
CA PHE A 92 -5.03 -3.68 9.69
C PHE A 92 -5.27 -3.15 11.11
N TYR A 93 -6.06 -3.90 11.88
CA TYR A 93 -6.39 -3.56 13.26
C TYR A 93 -5.78 -4.57 14.21
N ARG A 94 -5.11 -4.06 15.28
CA ARG A 94 -4.51 -4.90 16.30
C ARG A 94 -4.54 -4.23 17.67
N LYS A 95 -5.10 -4.93 18.67
CA LYS A 95 -5.10 -4.51 20.09
C LYS A 95 -5.54 -3.05 20.32
N GLY A 96 -6.63 -2.64 19.69
CA GLY A 96 -7.17 -1.29 19.85
C GLY A 96 -6.50 -0.23 18.98
N LYS A 97 -5.59 -0.58 18.11
CA LYS A 97 -4.87 0.34 17.23
C LYS A 97 -5.11 0.03 15.75
N HIS A 98 -5.17 1.06 14.97
CA HIS A 98 -5.23 1.01 13.49
C HIS A 98 -3.84 1.24 12.94
N TYR A 99 -3.44 0.40 12.02
CA TYR A 99 -2.15 0.49 11.33
C TYR A 99 -2.38 0.69 9.84
N LEU A 100 -1.55 1.50 9.23
CA LEU A 100 -1.46 1.66 7.77
C LEU A 100 -0.03 1.34 7.32
N LEU A 101 0.10 0.34 6.46
CA LEU A 101 1.31 0.11 5.69
C LEU A 101 1.13 0.75 4.31
N THR A 102 2.15 1.43 3.84
CA THR A 102 2.14 2.13 2.55
C THR A 102 3.49 2.00 1.86
N SER A 103 3.53 2.15 0.55
CA SER A 103 4.75 2.31 -0.24
C SER A 103 4.91 3.75 -0.76
N GLY A 104 6.08 4.09 -1.26
CA GLY A 104 6.27 5.31 -2.05
C GLY A 104 5.76 5.13 -3.47
N THR A 105 5.54 6.24 -4.17
CA THR A 105 5.06 6.23 -5.56
C THR A 105 6.21 6.13 -6.53
N THR A 106 6.53 4.93 -6.96
CA THR A 106 7.61 4.62 -7.92
C THR A 106 7.16 3.70 -9.06
N GLY A 107 5.85 3.63 -9.31
CA GLY A 107 5.28 2.66 -10.25
C GLY A 107 5.62 1.23 -9.82
N TYR A 108 6.12 0.40 -10.73
CA TYR A 108 6.50 -0.98 -10.41
C TYR A 108 7.91 -1.13 -9.80
N LEU A 109 8.65 -0.03 -9.65
CA LEU A 109 9.99 -0.08 -9.04
C LEU A 109 9.87 -0.17 -7.51
N PRO A 110 10.57 -1.10 -6.86
CA PRO A 110 10.45 -1.29 -5.42
C PRO A 110 11.05 -0.13 -4.63
N ASN A 111 10.43 0.17 -3.50
CA ASN A 111 10.79 1.29 -2.63
C ASN A 111 10.56 0.94 -1.15
N PRO A 112 11.01 1.78 -0.19
CA PRO A 112 10.79 1.52 1.21
C PRO A 112 9.32 1.69 1.62
N SER A 113 8.78 0.70 2.32
CA SER A 113 7.50 0.80 2.99
C SER A 113 7.57 1.75 4.18
N GLU A 114 6.42 2.29 4.58
CA GLU A 114 6.25 3.08 5.79
C GLU A 114 5.05 2.56 6.58
N ILE A 115 5.23 2.37 7.89
CA ILE A 115 4.15 1.98 8.80
C ILE A 115 3.74 3.17 9.65
N ALA A 116 2.44 3.36 9.84
CA ALA A 116 1.87 4.35 10.72
C ALA A 116 0.79 3.74 11.62
N VAL A 117 0.52 4.37 12.77
CA VAL A 117 -0.42 3.89 13.78
C VAL A 117 -1.34 5.01 14.27
N ALA A 118 -2.60 4.66 14.56
CA ALA A 118 -3.60 5.56 15.12
C ALA A 118 -4.51 4.86 16.14
N ASP A 119 -5.24 5.65 16.91
CA ASP A 119 -6.26 5.18 17.86
C ASP A 119 -7.65 5.04 17.20
N THR A 120 -7.87 5.69 16.07
CA THR A 120 -9.17 5.70 15.37
C THR A 120 -8.97 5.48 13.87
N TRP A 121 -10.03 5.07 13.18
CA TRP A 121 -10.07 4.88 11.72
C TRP A 121 -9.56 6.10 10.95
N HIS A 122 -9.95 7.28 11.39
CA HIS A 122 -9.60 8.56 10.77
C HIS A 122 -8.30 9.19 11.32
N GLY A 123 -7.55 8.47 12.14
CA GLY A 123 -6.31 8.98 12.72
C GLY A 123 -6.54 9.88 13.95
N PRO A 124 -5.61 10.84 14.21
CA PRO A 124 -4.41 11.09 13.42
C PRO A 124 -3.42 9.93 13.44
N TYR A 125 -2.81 9.64 12.30
CA TYR A 125 -1.79 8.60 12.16
C TYR A 125 -0.40 9.15 12.47
N THR A 126 0.33 8.43 13.31
CA THR A 126 1.74 8.70 13.62
C THR A 126 2.62 7.72 12.84
N VAL A 127 3.52 8.26 12.02
CA VAL A 127 4.49 7.45 11.26
C VAL A 127 5.52 6.86 12.21
N LEU A 128 5.74 5.55 12.14
CA LEU A 128 6.72 4.82 12.93
C LEU A 128 8.02 4.53 12.15
N GLY A 129 7.98 4.60 10.81
CA GLY A 129 9.13 4.41 9.92
C GLY A 129 9.04 3.16 9.06
N ASN A 130 10.17 2.72 8.52
CA ASN A 130 10.27 1.53 7.67
C ASN A 130 10.22 0.26 8.53
N PRO A 131 9.27 -0.67 8.28
CA PRO A 131 9.16 -1.91 9.05
C PRO A 131 10.17 -3.00 8.64
N HIS A 132 10.81 -2.91 7.46
CA HIS A 132 11.69 -3.95 6.94
C HIS A 132 13.06 -3.94 7.65
N VAL A 133 13.38 -5.04 8.32
CA VAL A 133 14.62 -5.20 9.07
C VAL A 133 15.72 -5.69 8.14
N ASP A 134 16.90 -5.05 8.19
CA ASP A 134 18.07 -5.40 7.40
C ASP A 134 17.89 -5.34 5.86
N ASP A 135 16.87 -4.66 5.38
CA ASP A 135 16.67 -4.35 3.95
C ASP A 135 17.62 -3.23 3.52
N LYS A 136 18.87 -3.59 3.22
CA LYS A 136 19.93 -2.63 2.84
C LYS A 136 19.63 -1.91 1.53
N SER A 137 18.92 -2.55 0.62
CA SER A 137 18.50 -1.98 -0.66
C SER A 137 17.39 -0.94 -0.53
N GLN A 138 16.71 -0.90 0.61
CA GLN A 138 15.53 -0.07 0.87
C GLN A 138 14.42 -0.25 -0.18
N THR A 139 14.16 -1.49 -0.54
CA THR A 139 13.21 -1.88 -1.57
C THR A 139 12.05 -2.72 -1.04
N SER A 140 11.89 -2.78 0.29
CA SER A 140 10.91 -3.67 0.94
C SER A 140 11.10 -5.13 0.50
N PHE A 141 12.37 -5.59 0.47
CA PHE A 141 12.80 -6.88 -0.08
C PHE A 141 12.40 -7.06 -1.56
N HIS A 142 12.51 -6.01 -2.37
CA HIS A 142 12.09 -5.94 -3.79
C HIS A 142 10.61 -6.31 -3.99
N SER A 143 9.75 -5.74 -3.14
CA SER A 143 8.31 -6.00 -3.21
C SER A 143 7.50 -4.79 -2.75
N GLN A 144 6.20 -4.81 -3.04
CA GLN A 144 5.24 -3.82 -2.59
C GLN A 144 4.11 -4.51 -1.82
N ILE A 145 3.90 -4.15 -0.56
CA ILE A 145 2.81 -4.69 0.25
C ILE A 145 1.50 -4.10 -0.26
N SER A 146 0.55 -4.97 -0.55
CA SER A 146 -0.80 -4.63 -1.03
C SER A 146 -1.90 -4.97 -0.02
N SER A 147 -1.62 -5.84 0.94
CA SER A 147 -2.57 -6.15 2.02
C SER A 147 -1.90 -6.73 3.25
N VAL A 148 -2.59 -6.62 4.38
CA VAL A 148 -2.21 -7.30 5.65
C VAL A 148 -3.46 -7.96 6.23
N PHE A 149 -3.37 -9.22 6.60
CA PHE A 149 -4.47 -9.90 7.25
C PHE A 149 -4.03 -10.68 8.51
N LYS A 150 -4.94 -10.78 9.47
CA LYS A 150 -4.77 -11.64 10.63
C LYS A 150 -5.13 -13.07 10.26
N VAL A 151 -4.26 -14.02 10.63
CA VAL A 151 -4.53 -15.44 10.43
C VAL A 151 -5.52 -15.92 11.49
N GLU A 152 -6.66 -16.45 11.02
CA GLU A 152 -7.67 -17.02 11.91
C GLU A 152 -7.13 -18.25 12.65
N GLY A 153 -7.51 -18.39 13.92
CA GLY A 153 -7.03 -19.48 14.78
C GLY A 153 -5.63 -19.29 15.34
N LYS A 154 -4.90 -18.23 14.93
CA LYS A 154 -3.61 -17.87 15.52
C LYS A 154 -3.76 -16.65 16.45
N LYS A 155 -3.00 -16.70 17.57
CA LYS A 155 -3.16 -15.71 18.66
C LYS A 155 -2.87 -14.26 18.21
N ASP A 156 -1.78 -14.02 17.53
CA ASP A 156 -1.31 -12.67 17.14
C ASP A 156 -0.52 -12.70 15.83
N LEU A 157 -0.87 -13.60 14.91
CA LEU A 157 -0.21 -13.74 13.61
C LEU A 157 -0.90 -12.87 12.57
N TYR A 158 -0.14 -11.96 11.98
CA TYR A 158 -0.50 -11.16 10.82
C TYR A 158 0.48 -11.42 9.70
N ILE A 159 0.00 -11.46 8.47
CA ILE A 159 0.82 -11.68 7.28
C ILE A 159 0.71 -10.47 6.37
N ALA A 160 1.85 -9.89 6.01
CA ALA A 160 1.94 -8.93 4.93
C ALA A 160 2.04 -9.68 3.60
N CYS A 161 1.11 -9.37 2.69
CA CYS A 161 1.11 -9.89 1.33
C CYS A 161 1.66 -8.82 0.39
N ALA A 162 2.74 -9.14 -0.29
CA ALA A 162 3.41 -8.22 -1.18
C ALA A 162 3.60 -8.82 -2.58
N ASP A 163 3.58 -7.95 -3.58
CA ASP A 163 3.83 -8.27 -4.97
C ASP A 163 5.28 -7.92 -5.33
N ARG A 164 5.98 -8.84 -5.98
CA ARG A 164 7.31 -8.61 -6.57
C ARG A 164 7.15 -8.48 -8.06
N TRP A 165 6.91 -7.25 -8.51
CA TRP A 165 6.59 -6.93 -9.90
C TRP A 165 7.73 -7.22 -10.88
N LEU A 166 8.98 -7.05 -10.42
CA LEU A 166 10.19 -7.15 -11.22
C LEU A 166 11.13 -8.24 -10.68
N PRO A 167 10.76 -9.53 -10.77
CA PRO A 167 11.53 -10.62 -10.18
C PRO A 167 12.93 -10.78 -10.76
N ASN A 168 13.19 -10.22 -11.94
CA ASN A 168 14.48 -10.26 -12.62
C ASN A 168 15.36 -9.04 -12.32
N ASN A 169 14.89 -8.06 -11.56
CA ASN A 169 15.61 -6.82 -11.24
C ASN A 169 15.91 -6.74 -9.72
N MET A 170 16.71 -7.71 -9.24
CA MET A 170 16.99 -7.87 -7.80
C MET A 170 18.31 -7.22 -7.35
N ASP A 171 19.04 -6.60 -8.25
CA ASP A 171 20.37 -6.02 -8.00
C ASP A 171 20.34 -4.49 -7.79
N LYS A 172 19.17 -3.87 -7.92
CA LYS A 172 19.00 -2.42 -7.80
C LYS A 172 18.62 -1.98 -6.41
N GLU A 173 19.06 -0.79 -6.04
CA GLU A 173 18.75 -0.13 -4.78
C GLU A 173 17.77 1.01 -5.00
N TYR A 174 16.98 1.31 -4.01
CA TYR A 174 16.03 2.44 -4.03
C TYR A 174 16.69 3.79 -4.34
N SER A 175 17.95 3.97 -3.95
CA SER A 175 18.70 5.21 -4.20
C SER A 175 18.69 5.62 -5.69
N ILE A 176 18.76 4.66 -6.62
CA ILE A 176 18.72 4.90 -8.06
C ILE A 176 17.31 5.34 -8.49
N TYR A 177 16.29 4.65 -8.01
CA TYR A 177 14.89 4.97 -8.31
C TYR A 177 14.51 6.34 -7.76
N ARG A 178 14.90 6.63 -6.52
CA ARG A 178 14.67 7.95 -5.91
C ARG A 178 15.29 9.06 -6.74
N GLU A 179 16.54 8.92 -7.16
CA GLU A 179 17.22 9.92 -7.99
C GLU A 179 16.48 10.15 -9.31
N MET A 180 16.04 9.09 -9.97
CA MET A 180 15.26 9.17 -11.20
C MET A 180 13.96 9.98 -10.99
N PHE A 181 13.19 9.65 -9.94
CA PHE A 181 11.94 10.35 -9.65
C PHE A 181 12.17 11.80 -9.24
N GLU A 182 13.23 12.11 -8.50
CA GLU A 182 13.65 13.49 -8.21
C GLU A 182 13.98 14.29 -9.47
N CYS A 183 14.63 13.66 -10.45
CA CYS A 183 14.90 14.33 -11.74
C CYS A 183 13.62 14.62 -12.54
N ILE A 184 12.58 13.76 -12.40
CA ILE A 184 11.32 13.89 -13.13
C ILE A 184 10.37 14.87 -12.44
N TYR A 185 10.22 14.78 -11.11
CA TYR A 185 9.18 15.45 -10.33
C TYR A 185 9.70 16.54 -9.39
N GLY A 186 11.01 16.55 -9.08
CA GLY A 186 11.61 17.54 -8.20
C GLY A 186 11.64 18.94 -8.80
N ASP A 187 11.85 19.94 -7.94
CA ASP A 187 11.88 21.36 -8.32
C ASP A 187 13.04 21.69 -9.26
N GLU A 188 14.17 21.00 -9.08
CA GLU A 188 15.35 21.16 -9.94
C GLU A 188 15.29 20.14 -11.08
N LYS A 189 15.05 20.64 -12.29
CA LYS A 189 15.12 19.79 -13.51
C LYS A 189 16.54 19.33 -13.75
N LYS A 190 16.79 18.06 -13.47
CA LYS A 190 18.07 17.39 -13.74
C LYS A 190 17.83 16.29 -14.77
N GLU A 191 18.84 16.03 -15.59
CA GLU A 191 18.81 14.86 -16.48
C GLU A 191 19.22 13.61 -15.68
N PHE A 192 18.46 12.54 -15.85
CA PHE A 192 18.80 11.24 -15.29
C PHE A 192 19.42 10.35 -16.37
N ASP A 193 20.52 9.71 -16.04
CA ASP A 193 21.15 8.72 -16.92
C ASP A 193 20.41 7.37 -16.81
N PHE A 194 19.50 7.12 -17.74
CA PHE A 194 18.70 5.90 -17.80
C PHE A 194 19.52 4.62 -18.05
N SER A 195 20.78 4.72 -18.53
CA SER A 195 21.64 3.55 -18.68
C SER A 195 21.93 2.86 -17.34
N ARG A 196 21.83 3.59 -16.23
CA ARG A 196 21.99 3.08 -14.87
C ARG A 196 20.84 2.16 -14.43
N MET A 197 19.70 2.20 -15.11
CA MET A 197 18.58 1.28 -14.85
C MET A 197 18.85 -0.14 -15.37
N GLY A 198 19.88 -0.32 -16.23
CA GLY A 198 20.20 -1.60 -16.85
C GLY A 198 19.35 -1.88 -18.09
N GLU A 199 19.25 -3.15 -18.47
CA GLU A 199 18.37 -3.56 -19.56
C GLU A 199 16.92 -3.12 -19.27
N GLU A 200 16.20 -2.78 -20.34
CA GLU A 200 14.86 -2.21 -20.28
C GLU A 200 13.98 -2.97 -19.29
N VAL A 201 13.50 -2.26 -18.26
CA VAL A 201 12.62 -2.83 -17.26
C VAL A 201 11.23 -3.01 -17.89
N VAL A 202 11.08 -4.08 -18.65
CA VAL A 202 9.79 -4.45 -19.24
C VAL A 202 8.90 -4.98 -18.12
N GLN A 203 7.89 -4.20 -17.78
CA GLN A 203 6.91 -4.55 -16.77
C GLN A 203 5.98 -5.64 -17.31
N ASN A 204 6.26 -6.86 -16.96
CA ASN A 204 5.38 -7.98 -17.25
C ASN A 204 4.81 -8.53 -15.95
N THR A 205 3.63 -8.02 -15.57
CA THR A 205 2.95 -8.44 -14.33
C THR A 205 2.55 -9.91 -14.32
N SER A 206 2.53 -10.58 -15.48
CA SER A 206 2.22 -12.01 -15.56
C SER A 206 3.30 -12.92 -14.99
N ILE A 207 4.52 -12.41 -14.80
CA ILE A 207 5.63 -13.13 -14.16
C ILE A 207 5.94 -12.65 -12.75
N ALA A 208 5.10 -11.78 -12.19
CA ALA A 208 5.26 -11.29 -10.83
C ALA A 208 5.30 -12.44 -9.82
N ASN A 209 6.16 -12.33 -8.84
CA ASN A 209 6.20 -13.22 -7.69
C ASN A 209 5.53 -12.59 -6.49
N TYR A 210 5.28 -13.38 -5.44
CA TYR A 210 4.72 -12.92 -4.19
C TYR A 210 5.73 -13.05 -3.06
N VAL A 211 5.70 -12.09 -2.14
CA VAL A 211 6.50 -12.10 -0.91
C VAL A 211 5.53 -12.00 0.26
N TRP A 212 5.29 -13.11 0.96
CA TRP A 212 4.38 -13.17 2.10
C TRP A 212 5.18 -13.40 3.37
N LEU A 213 5.18 -12.42 4.25
CA LEU A 213 6.01 -12.44 5.46
C LEU A 213 5.18 -12.18 6.71
N PRO A 214 5.43 -12.92 7.81
CA PRO A 214 4.77 -12.69 9.07
C PRO A 214 5.27 -11.39 9.70
N LEU A 215 4.35 -10.62 10.27
CA LEU A 215 4.65 -9.43 11.05
C LEU A 215 5.09 -9.80 12.46
N LYS A 216 6.09 -9.09 12.97
CA LYS A 216 6.44 -9.05 14.38
C LYS A 216 6.08 -7.70 14.98
N PHE A 217 5.76 -7.69 16.26
CA PHE A 217 5.34 -6.48 16.96
C PHE A 217 6.23 -6.26 18.17
N ARG A 218 6.81 -5.08 18.27
CA ARG A 218 7.52 -4.63 19.47
C ARG A 218 6.54 -4.07 20.49
N GLU A 219 6.98 -3.95 21.74
CA GLU A 219 6.19 -3.42 22.86
C GLU A 219 5.83 -1.93 22.64
N ASP A 220 6.68 -1.17 21.96
CA ASP A 220 6.45 0.23 21.60
C ASP A 220 5.45 0.43 20.43
N GLY A 221 4.91 -0.67 19.90
CA GLY A 221 3.96 -0.65 18.78
C GLY A 221 4.61 -0.70 17.40
N MET A 222 5.94 -0.65 17.30
CA MET A 222 6.64 -0.78 16.01
C MET A 222 6.40 -2.16 15.42
N VAL A 223 6.12 -2.18 14.13
CA VAL A 223 5.97 -3.38 13.31
C VAL A 223 7.30 -3.70 12.66
N LEU A 224 7.69 -4.96 12.69
CA LEU A 224 8.91 -5.46 12.07
C LEU A 224 8.57 -6.54 11.05
N ILE A 225 9.21 -6.47 9.90
CA ILE A 225 9.15 -7.47 8.82
C ILE A 225 10.58 -7.94 8.58
N GLU A 226 10.84 -9.20 8.89
CA GLU A 226 12.13 -9.84 8.68
C GLU A 226 12.06 -10.76 7.47
N TRP A 227 13.12 -10.77 6.67
CA TRP A 227 13.21 -11.73 5.56
C TRP A 227 13.23 -13.17 6.08
N ARG A 228 12.49 -14.03 5.41
CA ARG A 228 12.48 -15.47 5.63
C ARG A 228 12.41 -16.19 4.29
N ASP A 229 13.35 -17.09 4.02
CA ASP A 229 13.36 -17.91 2.81
C ASP A 229 12.18 -18.89 2.79
N SER A 230 11.76 -19.35 3.97
CA SER A 230 10.58 -20.17 4.18
C SER A 230 10.07 -20.01 5.61
N TRP A 231 8.80 -20.27 5.82
CA TRP A 231 8.16 -20.31 7.13
C TRP A 231 6.87 -21.15 7.08
N SER A 232 6.40 -21.61 8.22
CA SER A 232 5.18 -22.42 8.36
C SER A 232 4.26 -21.82 9.42
N LEU A 233 2.94 -22.02 9.27
CA LEU A 233 1.96 -21.64 10.28
C LEU A 233 2.17 -22.35 11.62
N ASP A 234 2.82 -23.52 11.63
CA ASP A 234 3.11 -24.29 12.85
C ASP A 234 4.17 -23.64 13.75
N GLU A 235 4.91 -22.66 13.24
CA GLU A 235 5.87 -21.88 14.03
C GLU A 235 5.20 -20.85 14.95
N PHE A 236 3.90 -20.63 14.80
CA PHE A 236 3.13 -19.61 15.51
C PHE A 236 2.02 -20.23 16.37
N GLU A 237 1.77 -19.63 17.57
CA GLU A 237 0.71 -20.03 18.51
C GLU A 237 -0.70 -19.70 17.99
#